data_c5f8e8e5492a592cdfe5cdb9d4ed0f4c
#
_entry.id   c5f8e8e5492a592cdfe5cdb9d4ed0f4c
#
_cell.length_a   1.000
_cell.length_b   1.000
_cell.length_c   1.000
_cell.angle_alpha   90.00
_cell.angle_beta   90.00
_cell.angle_gamma   90.00
#
_symmetry.space_group_name_H-M   'P 1'
#
loop_
_entity.id
_entity.type
_entity.pdbx_description
1 polymer ?
#
loop_
_entity_poly.entity_id
_entity_poly.type
_entity_poly.pdbx_seq_one_letter_code
_entity_poly.pdbx_strand_id
1 'polypeptide(L)'
;AVLSASPDASNQNAWNAALKEALKAPKYSKIKLVDLVYGDDQSEKSYNQALALLDKHPKLKLIMAPTTVGIAAAAKAMQDEGLCDQVKVSGLGLPAEMVSYTMNGCAPEFALWSFVDLGYLSYYATYMLATNQIEGITGETFKAGRMGYYTIEKDPTRDKGLRVKMGPFTVYNKDNVEASAK
;
A
#
# COMPACT_ATOMS: atom_id res chain seq x y z
N ALA A 1 -12.76 7.73 -0.01
CA ALA A 1 -11.69 8.70 0.13
C ALA A 1 -10.34 8.01 0.17
N VAL A 2 -9.27 8.80 0.02
CA VAL A 2 -7.89 8.35 0.24
C VAL A 2 -7.28 9.11 1.42
N LEU A 3 -6.65 8.39 2.33
CA LEU A 3 -5.82 8.94 3.41
C LEU A 3 -4.36 8.56 3.12
N SER A 4 -3.60 9.46 2.52
CA SER A 4 -2.21 9.27 2.11
C SER A 4 -1.24 9.79 3.19
N ALA A 5 0.05 9.50 3.04
CA ALA A 5 1.05 9.99 3.97
C ALA A 5 1.24 11.51 3.79
N SER A 6 1.99 11.94 2.81
CA SER A 6 2.34 13.34 2.62
C SER A 6 2.18 13.75 1.15
N PRO A 7 1.96 15.05 0.87
CA PRO A 7 1.98 15.57 -0.49
C PRO A 7 3.29 15.31 -1.25
N ASP A 8 4.39 15.13 -0.52
CA ASP A 8 5.72 14.91 -1.08
C ASP A 8 6.09 13.43 -1.23
N ALA A 9 5.23 12.50 -0.78
CA ALA A 9 5.44 11.06 -0.89
C ALA A 9 5.30 10.59 -2.35
N SER A 10 6.40 10.60 -3.11
CA SER A 10 6.42 10.33 -4.55
C SER A 10 5.84 8.97 -4.94
N ASN A 11 6.07 7.92 -4.15
CA ASN A 11 5.52 6.59 -4.36
C ASN A 11 4.00 6.59 -4.20
N GLN A 12 3.47 7.16 -3.12
CA GLN A 12 2.03 7.23 -2.87
C GLN A 12 1.32 8.14 -3.88
N ASN A 13 1.96 9.23 -4.29
CA ASN A 13 1.43 10.10 -5.34
C ASN A 13 1.28 9.34 -6.67
N ALA A 14 2.24 8.49 -7.03
CA ALA A 14 2.14 7.63 -8.21
C ALA A 14 0.98 6.62 -8.07
N TRP A 15 0.79 6.00 -6.90
CA TRP A 15 -0.34 5.08 -6.66
C TRP A 15 -1.69 5.80 -6.67
N ASN A 16 -1.77 6.99 -6.08
CA ASN A 16 -2.97 7.82 -6.11
C ASN A 16 -3.34 8.26 -7.53
N ALA A 17 -2.34 8.57 -8.36
CA ALA A 17 -2.55 8.87 -9.79
C ALA A 17 -3.06 7.63 -10.54
N ALA A 18 -2.46 6.47 -10.31
CA ALA A 18 -2.91 5.20 -10.90
C ALA A 18 -4.34 4.83 -10.48
N LEU A 19 -4.70 5.05 -9.19
CA LEU A 19 -6.07 4.87 -8.71
C LEU A 19 -7.04 5.78 -9.45
N LYS A 20 -6.73 7.08 -9.55
CA LYS A 20 -7.59 8.04 -10.27
C LYS A 20 -7.79 7.64 -11.74
N GLU A 21 -6.74 7.13 -12.38
CA GLU A 21 -6.84 6.64 -13.75
C GLU A 21 -7.68 5.37 -13.84
N ALA A 22 -7.46 4.40 -12.96
CA ALA A 22 -8.22 3.16 -12.91
C ALA A 22 -9.72 3.40 -12.71
N LEU A 23 -10.09 4.37 -11.88
CA LEU A 23 -11.50 4.73 -11.61
C LEU A 23 -12.25 5.27 -12.83
N LYS A 24 -11.57 5.66 -13.91
CA LYS A 24 -12.22 6.05 -15.17
C LYS A 24 -12.81 4.88 -15.94
N ALA A 25 -12.37 3.64 -15.64
CA ALA A 25 -12.88 2.46 -16.33
C ALA A 25 -14.35 2.22 -16.03
N PRO A 26 -15.19 1.81 -17.02
CA PRO A 26 -16.64 1.63 -16.85
C PRO A 26 -17.04 0.72 -15.70
N LYS A 27 -16.23 -0.32 -15.41
CA LYS A 27 -16.47 -1.25 -14.29
C LYS A 27 -16.46 -0.59 -12.92
N TYR A 28 -15.84 0.58 -12.78
CA TYR A 28 -15.76 1.35 -11.55
C TYR A 28 -16.68 2.59 -11.53
N SER A 29 -17.59 2.72 -12.48
CA SER A 29 -18.49 3.89 -12.62
C SER A 29 -19.32 4.22 -11.38
N LYS A 30 -19.54 3.25 -10.50
CA LYS A 30 -20.26 3.44 -9.22
C LYS A 30 -19.36 3.92 -8.08
N ILE A 31 -18.04 3.95 -8.28
CA ILE A 31 -17.07 4.38 -7.25
C ILE A 31 -16.67 5.82 -7.54
N LYS A 32 -16.85 6.69 -6.54
CA LYS A 32 -16.41 8.09 -6.60
C LYS A 32 -15.32 8.34 -5.58
N LEU A 33 -14.16 8.77 -6.01
CA LEU A 33 -13.15 9.33 -5.12
C LEU A 33 -13.59 10.76 -4.74
N VAL A 34 -14.02 10.93 -3.49
CA VAL A 34 -14.60 12.19 -3.02
C VAL A 34 -13.57 13.10 -2.37
N ASP A 35 -12.48 12.54 -1.83
CA ASP A 35 -11.42 13.31 -1.19
C ASP A 35 -10.08 12.59 -1.16
N LEU A 36 -9.01 13.36 -0.99
CA LEU A 36 -7.64 12.90 -0.73
C LEU A 36 -7.05 13.78 0.38
N VAL A 37 -6.75 13.18 1.52
CA VAL A 37 -6.18 13.85 2.69
C VAL A 37 -4.85 13.23 3.08
N TYR A 38 -4.08 13.93 3.92
CA TYR A 38 -2.73 13.55 4.30
C TYR A 38 -2.56 13.50 5.81
N GLY A 39 -2.05 12.38 6.30
CA GLY A 39 -1.78 12.13 7.72
C GLY A 39 -0.32 12.29 8.12
N ASP A 40 0.58 12.59 7.18
CA ASP A 40 2.04 12.75 7.32
C ASP A 40 2.73 11.55 7.99
N ASP A 41 2.17 10.34 7.81
CA ASP A 41 2.57 9.11 8.50
C ASP A 41 2.64 9.26 10.04
N GLN A 42 1.81 10.17 10.58
CA GLN A 42 1.61 10.36 12.01
C GLN A 42 0.27 9.73 12.41
N SER A 43 0.29 8.83 13.39
CA SER A 43 -0.90 8.09 13.81
C SER A 43 -2.04 9.00 14.25
N GLU A 44 -1.76 9.98 15.12
CA GLU A 44 -2.74 10.92 15.62
C GLU A 44 -3.34 11.80 14.51
N LYS A 45 -2.48 12.33 13.63
CA LYS A 45 -2.93 13.14 12.49
C LYS A 45 -3.78 12.31 11.53
N SER A 46 -3.36 11.07 11.23
CA SER A 46 -4.11 10.16 10.36
C SER A 46 -5.48 9.80 10.96
N TYR A 47 -5.53 9.56 12.27
CA TYR A 47 -6.78 9.33 12.99
C TYR A 47 -7.73 10.53 12.88
N ASN A 48 -7.23 11.74 13.15
CA ASN A 48 -8.02 12.97 13.07
C ASN A 48 -8.47 13.25 11.61
N GLN A 49 -7.65 12.97 10.63
CA GLN A 49 -8.04 13.08 9.21
C GLN A 49 -9.14 12.08 8.83
N ALA A 50 -9.09 10.86 9.37
CA ALA A 50 -10.15 9.88 9.15
C ALA A 50 -11.51 10.37 9.73
N LEU A 51 -11.52 10.95 10.94
CA LEU A 51 -12.72 11.57 11.51
C LEU A 51 -13.21 12.76 10.68
N ALA A 52 -12.31 13.65 10.27
CA ALA A 52 -12.66 14.80 9.42
C ALA A 52 -13.27 14.38 8.07
N LEU A 53 -12.84 13.25 7.52
CA LEU A 53 -13.45 12.67 6.31
C LEU A 53 -14.90 12.24 6.53
N LEU A 54 -15.23 11.71 7.71
CA LEU A 54 -16.61 11.33 8.06
C LEU A 54 -17.51 12.56 8.20
N ASP A 55 -17.03 13.59 8.89
CA ASP A 55 -17.77 14.84 9.07
C ASP A 55 -18.06 15.51 7.72
N LYS A 56 -17.07 15.55 6.84
CA LYS A 56 -17.19 16.17 5.51
C LYS A 56 -18.00 15.33 4.54
N HIS A 57 -17.94 14.01 4.67
CA HIS A 57 -18.58 13.04 3.77
C HIS A 57 -19.42 12.01 4.52
N PRO A 58 -20.60 12.36 5.07
CA PRO A 58 -21.41 11.47 5.92
C PRO A 58 -21.88 10.17 5.23
N LYS A 59 -21.79 10.11 3.89
CA LYS A 59 -22.11 8.92 3.09
C LYS A 59 -20.88 8.13 2.66
N LEU A 60 -19.72 8.40 3.24
CA LEU A 60 -18.50 7.69 2.93
C LEU A 60 -18.66 6.18 3.17
N LYS A 61 -18.06 5.36 2.30
CA LYS A 61 -18.14 3.89 2.38
C LYS A 61 -16.79 3.23 2.51
N LEU A 62 -15.72 3.91 2.07
CA LEU A 62 -14.38 3.36 2.07
C LEU A 62 -13.34 4.46 2.27
N ILE A 63 -12.41 4.20 3.19
CA ILE A 63 -11.14 4.92 3.30
C ILE A 63 -10.06 3.97 2.79
N MET A 64 -9.37 4.35 1.71
CA MET A 64 -8.18 3.67 1.22
C MET A 64 -6.94 4.41 1.73
N ALA A 65 -6.08 3.73 2.48
CA ALA A 65 -4.86 4.30 3.00
C ALA A 65 -3.63 3.56 2.45
N PRO A 66 -2.88 4.14 1.50
CA PRO A 66 -1.68 3.53 0.94
C PRO A 66 -0.46 3.73 1.86
N THR A 67 -0.66 3.62 3.15
CA THR A 67 0.34 3.79 4.21
C THR A 67 0.00 2.90 5.41
N THR A 68 1.00 2.22 5.99
CA THR A 68 0.79 1.31 7.12
C THR A 68 0.33 2.05 8.38
N VAL A 69 0.81 3.26 8.61
CA VAL A 69 0.37 4.12 9.71
C VAL A 69 -1.06 4.60 9.48
N GLY A 70 -1.36 5.09 8.29
CA GLY A 70 -2.68 5.64 7.96
C GLY A 70 -3.80 4.61 8.01
N ILE A 71 -3.56 3.38 7.53
CA ILE A 71 -4.58 2.32 7.55
C ILE A 71 -4.94 1.90 8.97
N ALA A 72 -3.93 1.71 9.83
CA ALA A 72 -4.14 1.34 11.22
C ALA A 72 -4.89 2.44 11.98
N ALA A 73 -4.51 3.72 11.79
CA ALA A 73 -5.15 4.86 12.40
C ALA A 73 -6.60 5.05 11.90
N ALA A 74 -6.85 4.88 10.60
CA ALA A 74 -8.20 4.95 10.05
C ALA A 74 -9.09 3.81 10.55
N ALA A 75 -8.56 2.58 10.61
CA ALA A 75 -9.30 1.44 11.14
C ALA A 75 -9.63 1.62 12.64
N LYS A 76 -8.69 2.18 13.41
CA LYS A 76 -8.93 2.54 14.80
C LYS A 76 -10.02 3.59 14.93
N ALA A 77 -10.00 4.65 14.13
CA ALA A 77 -11.03 5.68 14.15
C ALA A 77 -12.42 5.10 13.86
N MET A 78 -12.55 4.24 12.84
CA MET A 78 -13.82 3.56 12.51
C MET A 78 -14.30 2.65 13.65
N GLN A 79 -13.37 1.96 14.32
CA GLN A 79 -13.70 1.12 15.46
C GLN A 79 -14.17 1.95 16.68
N ASP A 80 -13.46 3.00 17.05
CA ASP A 80 -13.76 3.85 18.20
C ASP A 80 -15.12 4.55 18.04
N GLU A 81 -15.48 4.94 16.81
CA GLU A 81 -16.77 5.55 16.47
C GLU A 81 -17.89 4.51 16.24
N GLY A 82 -17.60 3.22 16.28
CA GLY A 82 -18.59 2.18 16.03
C GLY A 82 -19.08 2.12 14.56
N LEU A 83 -18.28 2.57 13.62
CA LEU A 83 -18.67 2.76 12.21
C LEU A 83 -18.15 1.67 11.27
N CYS A 84 -17.57 0.60 11.79
CA CYS A 84 -16.97 -0.48 10.97
C CYS A 84 -17.96 -1.13 9.98
N ASP A 85 -19.27 -1.12 10.29
CA ASP A 85 -20.30 -1.64 9.37
C ASP A 85 -20.70 -0.64 8.28
N GLN A 86 -20.44 0.65 8.49
CA GLN A 86 -20.83 1.69 7.55
C GLN A 86 -19.68 2.11 6.62
N VAL A 87 -18.45 2.19 7.17
CA VAL A 87 -17.23 2.62 6.46
C VAL A 87 -16.15 1.57 6.64
N LYS A 88 -15.72 0.98 5.55
CA LYS A 88 -14.61 0.03 5.54
C LYS A 88 -13.28 0.75 5.31
N VAL A 89 -12.23 0.11 5.77
CA VAL A 89 -10.86 0.60 5.56
C VAL A 89 -10.08 -0.46 4.76
N SER A 90 -9.26 -0.02 3.83
CA SER A 90 -8.38 -0.89 3.04
C SER A 90 -7.12 -0.13 2.65
N GLY A 91 -6.13 -0.80 2.11
CA GLY A 91 -4.89 -0.17 1.67
C GLY A 91 -3.67 -1.03 1.92
N LEU A 92 -2.58 -0.42 2.37
CA LEU A 92 -1.34 -1.11 2.74
C LEU A 92 -1.23 -1.21 4.25
N GLY A 93 -1.12 -2.43 4.78
CA GLY A 93 -1.11 -2.65 6.22
C GLY A 93 -0.18 -3.78 6.65
N LEU A 94 0.38 -3.68 7.87
CA LEU A 94 1.13 -4.74 8.50
C LEU A 94 0.16 -5.75 9.13
N PRO A 95 0.25 -7.05 8.83
CA PRO A 95 -0.64 -8.06 9.40
C PRO A 95 -0.73 -8.00 10.93
N ALA A 96 0.41 -7.84 11.61
CA ALA A 96 0.45 -7.75 13.07
C ALA A 96 -0.36 -6.58 13.66
N GLU A 97 -0.42 -5.44 12.93
CA GLU A 97 -1.20 -4.27 13.36
C GLU A 97 -2.67 -4.36 12.94
N MET A 98 -2.93 -5.05 11.83
CA MET A 98 -4.25 -5.06 11.19
C MET A 98 -5.13 -6.25 11.60
N VAL A 99 -4.59 -7.27 12.26
CA VAL A 99 -5.31 -8.51 12.55
C VAL A 99 -6.63 -8.27 13.27
N SER A 100 -6.65 -7.44 14.32
CA SER A 100 -7.87 -7.13 15.07
C SER A 100 -8.93 -6.42 14.22
N TYR A 101 -8.50 -5.47 13.38
CA TYR A 101 -9.38 -4.71 12.50
C TYR A 101 -9.92 -5.55 11.32
N THR A 102 -9.17 -6.58 10.92
CA THR A 102 -9.63 -7.53 9.92
C THR A 102 -10.66 -8.49 10.52
N MET A 103 -10.39 -9.02 11.70
CA MET A 103 -11.29 -9.94 12.38
C MET A 103 -12.62 -9.30 12.78
N ASN A 104 -12.61 -8.04 13.21
CA ASN A 104 -13.84 -7.30 13.56
C ASN A 104 -14.57 -6.69 12.35
N GLY A 105 -13.97 -6.75 11.15
CA GLY A 105 -14.57 -6.31 9.89
C GLY A 105 -14.44 -4.82 9.57
N CYS A 106 -13.66 -4.03 10.35
CA CYS A 106 -13.33 -2.64 10.01
C CYS A 106 -12.47 -2.57 8.75
N ALA A 107 -11.46 -3.45 8.64
CA ALA A 107 -10.58 -3.56 7.49
C ALA A 107 -10.58 -5.00 6.95
N PRO A 108 -11.64 -5.41 6.25
CA PRO A 108 -11.84 -6.81 5.86
C PRO A 108 -10.77 -7.35 4.91
N GLU A 109 -10.19 -6.47 4.11
CA GLU A 109 -9.10 -6.78 3.19
C GLU A 109 -8.10 -5.63 3.11
N PHE A 110 -6.83 -5.96 3.11
CA PHE A 110 -5.71 -5.05 2.86
C PHE A 110 -4.58 -5.82 2.18
N ALA A 111 -3.55 -5.12 1.74
CA ALA A 111 -2.43 -5.75 1.04
C ALA A 111 -1.09 -5.23 1.55
N LEU A 112 -0.04 -6.02 1.35
CA LEU A 112 1.34 -5.58 1.56
C LEU A 112 2.29 -6.50 0.77
N TRP A 113 3.46 -6.00 0.43
CA TRP A 113 4.59 -6.82 0.01
C TRP A 113 5.43 -7.25 1.21
N SER A 114 6.18 -8.35 1.07
CA SER A 114 7.14 -8.77 2.10
C SER A 114 8.31 -7.78 2.17
N PHE A 115 8.47 -7.09 3.29
CA PHE A 115 9.63 -6.21 3.53
C PHE A 115 10.94 -7.00 3.61
N VAL A 116 10.88 -8.24 4.14
CA VAL A 116 12.03 -9.15 4.19
C VAL A 116 12.49 -9.49 2.77
N ASP A 117 11.55 -9.81 1.88
CA ASP A 117 11.86 -10.13 0.49
C ASP A 117 12.35 -8.90 -0.29
N LEU A 118 11.78 -7.74 -0.01
CA LEU A 118 12.26 -6.48 -0.58
C LEU A 118 13.71 -6.20 -0.19
N GLY A 119 14.04 -6.33 1.09
CA GLY A 119 15.41 -6.18 1.58
C GLY A 119 16.36 -7.22 0.98
N TYR A 120 15.90 -8.47 0.91
CA TYR A 120 16.67 -9.58 0.33
C TYR A 120 16.98 -9.34 -1.15
N LEU A 121 15.97 -8.97 -1.94
CA LEU A 121 16.14 -8.64 -3.36
C LEU A 121 17.06 -7.43 -3.56
N SER A 122 16.90 -6.39 -2.75
CA SER A 122 17.75 -5.20 -2.80
C SER A 122 19.21 -5.52 -2.49
N TYR A 123 19.45 -6.38 -1.49
CA TYR A 123 20.79 -6.88 -1.17
C TYR A 123 21.42 -7.59 -2.37
N TYR A 124 20.71 -8.54 -3.00
CA TYR A 124 21.24 -9.26 -4.14
C TYR A 124 21.51 -8.36 -5.34
N ALA A 125 20.60 -7.44 -5.65
CA ALA A 125 20.82 -6.49 -6.76
C ALA A 125 22.07 -5.63 -6.50
N THR A 126 22.23 -5.13 -5.28
CA THR A 126 23.42 -4.34 -4.90
C THR A 126 24.70 -5.17 -4.92
N TYR A 127 24.66 -6.39 -4.38
CA TYR A 127 25.81 -7.31 -4.38
C TYR A 127 26.26 -7.64 -5.79
N MET A 128 25.34 -7.99 -6.69
CA MET A 128 25.65 -8.34 -8.08
C MET A 128 26.28 -7.16 -8.84
N LEU A 129 25.76 -5.94 -8.64
CA LEU A 129 26.34 -4.72 -9.18
C LEU A 129 27.74 -4.44 -8.60
N ALA A 130 27.90 -4.50 -7.28
CA ALA A 130 29.17 -4.18 -6.60
C ALA A 130 30.28 -5.18 -6.92
N THR A 131 29.93 -6.42 -7.28
CA THR A 131 30.88 -7.47 -7.66
C THR A 131 31.03 -7.62 -9.18
N ASN A 132 30.47 -6.69 -9.96
CA ASN A 132 30.51 -6.70 -11.43
C ASN A 132 29.96 -8.00 -12.07
N GLN A 133 29.01 -8.66 -11.39
CA GLN A 133 28.32 -9.85 -11.95
C GLN A 133 27.18 -9.42 -12.89
N ILE A 134 26.69 -8.19 -12.75
CA ILE A 134 25.78 -7.52 -13.68
C ILE A 134 26.27 -6.08 -13.92
N GLU A 135 25.93 -5.52 -15.06
CA GLU A 135 26.27 -4.15 -15.44
C GLU A 135 25.18 -3.14 -15.06
N GLY A 136 23.97 -3.62 -14.75
CA GLY A 136 22.82 -2.76 -14.46
C GLY A 136 22.21 -2.15 -15.72
N ILE A 137 22.02 -2.95 -16.75
CA ILE A 137 21.38 -2.52 -18.01
C ILE A 137 20.02 -3.19 -18.21
N THR A 138 19.15 -2.52 -18.97
CA THR A 138 17.81 -3.03 -19.28
C THR A 138 17.88 -4.38 -20.00
N GLY A 139 17.09 -5.34 -19.55
CA GLY A 139 17.01 -6.70 -20.10
C GLY A 139 17.98 -7.68 -19.45
N GLU A 140 18.92 -7.20 -18.66
CA GLU A 140 19.82 -8.06 -17.91
C GLU A 140 19.10 -8.81 -16.80
N THR A 141 19.49 -10.06 -16.55
CA THR A 141 18.89 -10.93 -15.54
C THR A 141 19.92 -11.34 -14.49
N PHE A 142 19.46 -11.48 -13.26
CA PHE A 142 20.27 -12.01 -12.16
C PHE A 142 19.45 -12.91 -11.24
N LYS A 143 20.15 -13.78 -10.52
CA LYS A 143 19.54 -14.69 -9.54
C LYS A 143 19.63 -14.07 -8.14
N ALA A 144 18.47 -13.79 -7.54
CA ALA A 144 18.37 -13.32 -6.15
C ALA A 144 18.16 -14.51 -5.19
N GLY A 145 19.16 -15.35 -5.04
CA GLY A 145 19.16 -16.50 -4.12
C GLY A 145 17.86 -17.31 -4.16
N ARG A 146 17.15 -17.42 -3.03
CA ARG A 146 15.89 -18.16 -2.89
C ARG A 146 14.71 -17.58 -3.69
N MET A 147 14.78 -16.30 -4.04
CA MET A 147 13.71 -15.63 -4.78
C MET A 147 13.73 -15.89 -6.28
N GLY A 148 14.76 -16.56 -6.83
CA GLY A 148 14.84 -16.91 -8.24
C GLY A 148 15.42 -15.78 -9.10
N TYR A 149 14.98 -15.73 -10.37
CA TYR A 149 15.53 -14.80 -11.35
C TYR A 149 14.70 -13.54 -11.48
N TYR A 150 15.39 -12.42 -11.64
CA TYR A 150 14.81 -11.09 -11.83
C TYR A 150 15.42 -10.42 -13.06
N THR A 151 14.62 -9.60 -13.74
CA THR A 151 15.05 -8.84 -14.91
C THR A 151 15.07 -7.35 -14.57
N ILE A 152 16.11 -6.68 -15.00
CA ILE A 152 16.24 -5.22 -14.90
C ILE A 152 15.38 -4.58 -15.99
N GLU A 153 14.48 -3.69 -15.64
CA GLU A 153 13.59 -2.98 -16.55
C GLU A 153 13.87 -1.47 -16.52
N LYS A 154 13.56 -0.78 -17.61
CA LYS A 154 13.50 0.69 -17.59
C LYS A 154 12.40 1.15 -16.63
N ASP A 155 12.69 2.12 -15.78
CA ASP A 155 11.68 2.77 -14.96
C ASP A 155 10.92 3.80 -15.82
N PRO A 156 9.60 3.62 -16.07
CA PRO A 156 8.83 4.54 -16.90
C PRO A 156 8.61 5.91 -16.24
N THR A 157 8.90 6.03 -14.95
CA THR A 157 8.69 7.28 -14.18
C THR A 157 9.95 8.14 -14.07
N ARG A 158 11.09 7.62 -14.55
CA ARG A 158 12.41 8.29 -14.47
C ARG A 158 13.14 8.13 -15.80
N ASP A 159 13.62 9.22 -16.37
CA ASP A 159 14.24 9.24 -17.72
C ASP A 159 15.40 8.22 -17.87
N LYS A 160 16.30 8.15 -16.89
CA LYS A 160 17.43 7.21 -16.86
C LYS A 160 17.31 6.16 -15.76
N GLY A 161 16.12 6.01 -15.17
CA GLY A 161 15.90 5.09 -14.06
C GLY A 161 15.79 3.65 -14.53
N LEU A 162 16.33 2.75 -13.71
CA LEU A 162 16.13 1.30 -13.83
C LEU A 162 15.39 0.81 -12.60
N ARG A 163 14.69 -0.30 -12.76
CA ARG A 163 13.98 -0.95 -11.67
C ARG A 163 13.98 -2.46 -11.81
N VAL A 164 13.78 -3.12 -10.69
CA VAL A 164 13.47 -4.54 -10.60
C VAL A 164 12.11 -4.67 -9.91
N LYS A 165 11.18 -5.38 -10.49
CA LYS A 165 9.87 -5.63 -9.89
C LYS A 165 9.92 -6.85 -9.00
N MET A 166 9.66 -6.69 -7.71
CA MET A 166 9.69 -7.78 -6.75
C MET A 166 8.57 -8.82 -7.00
N GLY A 167 7.40 -8.38 -7.39
CA GLY A 167 6.24 -9.23 -7.61
C GLY A 167 4.93 -8.60 -7.09
N PRO A 168 3.84 -9.37 -7.06
CA PRO A 168 2.54 -8.90 -6.59
C PRO A 168 2.51 -8.70 -5.07
N PHE A 169 1.52 -7.95 -4.60
CA PHE A 169 1.18 -7.88 -3.18
C PHE A 169 0.61 -9.21 -2.69
N THR A 170 0.80 -9.49 -1.40
CA THR A 170 -0.02 -10.44 -0.67
C THR A 170 -1.28 -9.72 -0.19
N VAL A 171 -2.45 -10.28 -0.49
CA VAL A 171 -3.73 -9.79 0.03
C VAL A 171 -4.03 -10.54 1.32
N TYR A 172 -4.32 -9.78 2.37
CA TYR A 172 -4.66 -10.28 3.69
C TYR A 172 -6.16 -10.10 3.95
N ASN A 173 -6.76 -11.12 4.55
CA ASN A 173 -8.15 -11.15 4.95
C ASN A 173 -8.29 -12.07 6.19
N LYS A 174 -9.52 -12.38 6.58
CA LYS A 174 -9.79 -13.25 7.75
C LYS A 174 -9.15 -14.64 7.67
N ASP A 175 -8.92 -15.16 6.47
CA ASP A 175 -8.45 -16.54 6.27
C ASP A 175 -6.94 -16.67 6.50
N ASN A 176 -6.17 -15.58 6.35
CA ASN A 176 -4.71 -15.64 6.37
C ASN A 176 -4.01 -14.61 7.28
N VAL A 177 -4.72 -13.60 7.78
CA VAL A 177 -4.10 -12.51 8.55
C VAL A 177 -3.49 -12.99 9.87
N GLU A 178 -4.16 -13.88 10.59
CA GLU A 178 -3.65 -14.39 11.89
C GLU A 178 -2.36 -15.19 11.74
N ALA A 179 -2.26 -16.01 10.71
CA ALA A 179 -1.04 -16.77 10.42
C ALA A 179 0.11 -15.86 9.99
N SER A 180 -0.20 -14.73 9.35
CA SER A 180 0.76 -13.75 8.85
C SER A 180 1.16 -12.68 9.87
N ALA A 181 0.45 -12.59 11.00
CA ALA A 181 0.72 -11.64 12.08
C ALA A 181 1.78 -12.14 13.10
N LYS A 182 2.24 -13.38 12.96
CA LYS A 182 3.28 -14.03 13.78
C LYS A 182 4.66 -13.76 13.21
#